data_311a446ddc275e44a030dc9188572a63
#
_entry.id   311a446ddc275e44a030dc9188572a63
#
_cell.length_a   1.000
_cell.length_b   1.000
_cell.length_c   1.000
_cell.angle_alpha   90.00
_cell.angle_beta   90.00
_cell.angle_gamma   90.00
#
_symmetry.space_group_name_H-M   'P 1'
#
loop_
_entity.id
_entity.type
_entity.pdbx_description
1 polymer ?
#
loop_
_entity_poly.entity_id
_entity_poly.type
_entity_poly.pdbx_seq_one_letter_code
_entity_poly.pdbx_strand_id
1 'polypeptide(L)'
;MTAVTVKNIRKTYDKGKVLALDNLSFDVERGELFGIIGPDGAGKTSLFRILTTLLLPDSGTAMVDGLDVVKDFKAIRQRVGYMPGRFSLYQDLTIEENLSFFATIFNTTIKENYDLIKDIYVQIEPFKTRPAGKLSGGMKQKLALCCALIHAPSVLFLDEPTTGVDAVSRKEFWDMLNRLKTKGITIIVSTPYMDEAALCDRVALMQGGKILDLDTPLSIIGKFGRPLWSVRAANMFQ
;
A
#
# COMPACT_ATOMS: atom_id res chain seq x y z
N MET A 1 -4.98 -5.65 18.81
CA MET A 1 -4.22 -4.38 19.14
C MET A 1 -4.12 -3.58 17.85
N THR A 2 -4.56 -2.33 17.88
CA THR A 2 -4.66 -1.46 16.72
C THR A 2 -3.27 -1.01 16.24
N ALA A 3 -3.01 -1.11 14.94
CA ALA A 3 -1.77 -0.65 14.30
C ALA A 3 -1.92 0.77 13.74
N VAL A 4 -3.10 1.09 13.17
CA VAL A 4 -3.41 2.41 12.64
C VAL A 4 -4.78 2.85 13.16
N THR A 5 -4.87 4.08 13.65
CA THR A 5 -6.13 4.71 14.06
C THR A 5 -6.27 6.04 13.34
N VAL A 6 -7.40 6.26 12.69
CA VAL A 6 -7.74 7.51 12.00
C VAL A 6 -9.04 8.04 12.58
N LYS A 7 -9.04 9.32 12.99
CA LYS A 7 -10.22 9.97 13.58
C LYS A 7 -10.45 11.33 12.95
N ASN A 8 -11.57 11.45 12.26
CA ASN A 8 -12.09 12.69 11.68
C ASN A 8 -11.07 13.43 10.80
N ILE A 9 -10.21 12.68 10.07
CA ILE A 9 -9.20 13.28 9.22
C ILE A 9 -9.86 14.03 8.06
N ARG A 10 -9.46 15.28 7.91
CA ARG A 10 -9.85 16.14 6.80
C ARG A 10 -8.62 16.71 6.11
N LYS A 11 -8.70 16.79 4.77
CA LYS A 11 -7.64 17.38 3.94
C LYS A 11 -8.23 18.09 2.73
N THR A 12 -7.79 19.32 2.52
CA THR A 12 -8.13 20.13 1.35
C THR A 12 -6.87 20.55 0.60
N TYR A 13 -7.02 20.85 -0.67
CA TYR A 13 -6.00 21.43 -1.53
C TYR A 13 -6.53 22.73 -2.18
N ASP A 14 -5.63 23.44 -2.85
CA ASP A 14 -5.95 24.69 -3.57
C ASP A 14 -6.76 25.68 -2.72
N LYS A 15 -6.23 26.00 -1.51
CA LYS A 15 -6.85 26.94 -0.55
C LYS A 15 -8.31 26.57 -0.21
N GLY A 16 -8.59 25.28 -0.09
CA GLY A 16 -9.90 24.78 0.29
C GLY A 16 -10.85 24.44 -0.87
N LYS A 17 -10.47 24.67 -2.13
CA LYS A 17 -11.32 24.41 -3.28
C LYS A 17 -11.50 22.91 -3.58
N VAL A 18 -10.48 22.10 -3.30
CA VAL A 18 -10.51 20.65 -3.54
C VAL A 18 -10.53 19.93 -2.18
N LEU A 19 -11.65 19.30 -1.83
CA LEU A 19 -11.78 18.47 -0.65
C LEU A 19 -11.31 17.03 -0.99
N ALA A 20 -10.14 16.67 -0.51
CA ALA A 20 -9.54 15.37 -0.79
C ALA A 20 -9.89 14.30 0.23
N LEU A 21 -10.04 14.69 1.52
CA LEU A 21 -10.48 13.81 2.61
C LEU A 21 -11.54 14.55 3.43
N ASP A 22 -12.66 13.89 3.66
CA ASP A 22 -13.81 14.44 4.35
C ASP A 22 -14.18 13.59 5.57
N ASN A 23 -13.63 13.98 6.72
CA ASN A 23 -13.99 13.40 8.01
C ASN A 23 -13.80 11.87 8.13
N LEU A 24 -12.66 11.35 7.62
CA LEU A 24 -12.36 9.93 7.63
C LEU A 24 -12.10 9.42 9.05
N SER A 25 -12.70 8.26 9.38
CA SER A 25 -12.45 7.57 10.64
C SER A 25 -12.47 6.06 10.42
N PHE A 26 -11.41 5.37 10.83
CA PHE A 26 -11.29 3.90 10.81
C PHE A 26 -10.09 3.44 11.63
N ASP A 27 -10.04 2.13 11.89
CA ASP A 27 -8.94 1.46 12.57
C ASP A 27 -8.46 0.26 11.75
N VAL A 28 -7.14 -0.03 11.83
CA VAL A 28 -6.51 -1.22 11.26
C VAL A 28 -5.85 -2.01 12.38
N GLU A 29 -6.12 -3.31 12.46
CA GLU A 29 -5.54 -4.20 13.48
C GLU A 29 -4.11 -4.62 13.12
N ARG A 30 -3.33 -5.02 14.15
CA ARG A 30 -1.97 -5.54 13.92
C ARG A 30 -2.01 -6.86 13.16
N GLY A 31 -1.11 -7.01 12.18
CA GLY A 31 -1.02 -8.21 11.34
C GLY A 31 -2.15 -8.33 10.31
N GLU A 32 -2.95 -7.29 10.13
CA GLU A 32 -4.03 -7.23 9.14
C GLU A 32 -3.49 -6.84 7.77
N LEU A 33 -4.03 -7.44 6.72
CA LEU A 33 -3.92 -6.98 5.34
C LEU A 33 -5.18 -6.18 5.00
N PHE A 34 -5.08 -4.86 5.13
CA PHE A 34 -6.19 -3.92 4.99
C PHE A 34 -6.17 -3.22 3.63
N GLY A 35 -7.29 -3.27 2.91
CA GLY A 35 -7.46 -2.64 1.60
C GLY A 35 -8.17 -1.28 1.67
N ILE A 36 -7.64 -0.27 0.98
CA ILE A 36 -8.34 1.00 0.72
C ILE A 36 -8.67 1.03 -0.77
N ILE A 37 -9.94 0.73 -1.08
CA ILE A 37 -10.41 0.49 -2.43
C ILE A 37 -11.20 1.72 -2.91
N GLY A 38 -10.92 2.18 -4.11
CA GLY A 38 -11.68 3.27 -4.69
C GLY A 38 -11.08 3.80 -5.99
N PRO A 39 -11.86 4.56 -6.77
CA PRO A 39 -11.41 5.10 -8.06
C PRO A 39 -10.26 6.11 -7.88
N ASP A 40 -9.67 6.49 -9.00
CA ASP A 40 -8.71 7.59 -9.04
C ASP A 40 -9.37 8.88 -8.54
N GLY A 41 -8.60 9.66 -7.76
CA GLY A 41 -9.11 10.87 -7.12
C GLY A 41 -9.97 10.64 -5.87
N ALA A 42 -10.19 9.40 -5.41
CA ALA A 42 -10.92 9.12 -4.17
C ALA A 42 -10.25 9.64 -2.89
N GLY A 43 -8.96 10.02 -2.95
CA GLY A 43 -8.20 10.53 -1.80
C GLY A 43 -7.21 9.54 -1.19
N LYS A 44 -7.09 8.32 -1.72
CA LYS A 44 -6.23 7.22 -1.21
C LYS A 44 -4.79 7.67 -0.96
N THR A 45 -4.14 8.23 -1.97
CA THR A 45 -2.75 8.74 -1.86
C THR A 45 -2.61 9.87 -0.84
N SER A 46 -3.61 10.77 -0.71
CA SER A 46 -3.60 11.83 0.30
C SER A 46 -3.63 11.25 1.71
N LEU A 47 -4.45 10.24 1.94
CA LEU A 47 -4.51 9.51 3.20
C LEU A 47 -3.18 8.80 3.50
N PHE A 48 -2.61 8.08 2.56
CA PHE A 48 -1.31 7.42 2.74
C PHE A 48 -0.19 8.40 3.07
N ARG A 49 -0.15 9.55 2.40
CA ARG A 49 0.84 10.60 2.71
C ARG A 49 0.68 11.17 4.12
N ILE A 50 -0.54 11.25 4.65
CA ILE A 50 -0.77 11.67 6.04
C ILE A 50 -0.26 10.59 6.99
N LEU A 51 -0.64 9.32 6.78
CA LEU A 51 -0.25 8.20 7.64
C LEU A 51 1.26 7.94 7.63
N THR A 52 1.93 8.20 6.50
CA THR A 52 3.39 8.10 6.37
C THR A 52 4.12 9.41 6.69
N THR A 53 3.42 10.39 7.26
CA THR A 53 3.97 11.68 7.73
C THR A 53 4.55 12.58 6.64
N LEU A 54 4.16 12.37 5.38
CA LEU A 54 4.59 13.18 4.23
C LEU A 54 3.65 14.36 3.97
N LEU A 55 2.48 14.39 4.62
CA LEU A 55 1.47 15.42 4.48
C LEU A 55 0.80 15.65 5.84
N LEU A 56 0.53 16.91 6.19
CA LEU A 56 -0.22 17.25 7.39
C LEU A 56 -1.73 17.25 7.10
N PRO A 57 -2.56 16.68 7.98
CA PRO A 57 -4.01 16.87 7.91
C PRO A 57 -4.38 18.32 8.21
N ASP A 58 -5.53 18.78 7.72
CA ASP A 58 -6.07 20.10 8.08
C ASP A 58 -6.80 20.05 9.42
N SER A 59 -7.42 18.90 9.72
CA SER A 59 -8.04 18.61 11.03
C SER A 59 -8.15 17.10 11.26
N GLY A 60 -8.53 16.71 12.47
CA GLY A 60 -8.58 15.32 12.92
C GLY A 60 -7.24 14.83 13.45
N THR A 61 -7.17 13.56 13.80
CA THR A 61 -5.96 12.90 14.34
C THR A 61 -5.74 11.56 13.70
N ALA A 62 -4.48 11.17 13.53
CA ALA A 62 -4.13 9.82 13.13
C ALA A 62 -2.94 9.31 13.94
N MET A 63 -2.97 8.02 14.24
CA MET A 63 -1.89 7.33 14.94
C MET A 63 -1.43 6.12 14.12
N VAL A 64 -0.14 5.92 14.07
CA VAL A 64 0.49 4.75 13.45
C VAL A 64 1.42 4.13 14.48
N ASP A 65 1.24 2.84 14.75
CA ASP A 65 1.99 2.10 15.77
C ASP A 65 1.97 2.76 17.16
N GLY A 66 0.82 3.39 17.50
CA GLY A 66 0.64 4.12 18.76
C GLY A 66 1.26 5.52 18.80
N LEU A 67 1.82 6.02 17.69
CA LEU A 67 2.49 7.30 17.56
C LEU A 67 1.64 8.28 16.74
N ASP A 68 1.60 9.56 17.17
CA ASP A 68 0.85 10.63 16.47
C ASP A 68 1.58 11.06 15.19
N VAL A 69 0.87 11.06 14.05
CA VAL A 69 1.47 11.35 12.73
C VAL A 69 2.04 12.77 12.60
N VAL A 70 1.62 13.70 13.44
CA VAL A 70 2.11 15.08 13.44
C VAL A 70 3.26 15.28 14.42
N LYS A 71 3.11 14.77 15.65
CA LYS A 71 4.07 14.98 16.74
C LYS A 71 5.27 14.04 16.64
N ASP A 72 5.02 12.76 16.33
CA ASP A 72 6.00 11.68 16.40
C ASP A 72 6.54 11.26 15.02
N PHE A 73 6.47 12.15 14.03
CA PHE A 73 6.78 11.84 12.64
C PHE A 73 8.14 11.19 12.41
N LYS A 74 9.16 11.57 13.18
CA LYS A 74 10.51 10.98 13.08
C LYS A 74 10.52 9.51 13.50
N ALA A 75 9.83 9.19 14.60
CA ALA A 75 9.73 7.83 15.10
C ALA A 75 8.88 6.94 14.18
N ILE A 76 7.79 7.48 13.61
CA ILE A 76 6.97 6.77 12.62
C ILE A 76 7.80 6.40 11.40
N ARG A 77 8.57 7.32 10.83
CA ARG A 77 9.41 7.08 9.65
C ARG A 77 10.44 5.96 9.83
N GLN A 78 10.84 5.65 11.06
CA GLN A 78 11.72 4.52 11.37
C GLN A 78 10.98 3.18 11.48
N ARG A 79 9.65 3.19 11.58
CA ARG A 79 8.83 2.00 11.83
C ARG A 79 7.92 1.62 10.66
N VAL A 80 7.77 2.50 9.67
CA VAL A 80 6.90 2.27 8.52
C VAL A 80 7.69 2.08 7.24
N GLY A 81 7.27 1.12 6.45
CA GLY A 81 7.67 1.03 5.05
C GLY A 81 6.63 1.74 4.17
N TYR A 82 7.09 2.46 3.17
CA TYR A 82 6.20 3.11 2.21
C TYR A 82 6.65 2.90 0.78
N MET A 83 5.74 2.38 -0.02
CA MET A 83 5.89 2.22 -1.46
C MET A 83 4.87 3.13 -2.15
N PRO A 84 5.29 4.26 -2.74
CA PRO A 84 4.40 5.16 -3.46
C PRO A 84 4.00 4.57 -4.82
N GLY A 85 2.83 4.96 -5.34
CA GLY A 85 2.27 4.45 -6.59
C GLY A 85 3.09 4.78 -7.84
N ARG A 86 3.97 5.78 -7.76
CA ARG A 86 4.96 6.03 -8.81
C ARG A 86 6.31 5.48 -8.39
N PHE A 87 6.97 4.78 -9.30
CA PHE A 87 8.32 4.27 -9.06
C PHE A 87 9.26 5.42 -8.68
N SER A 88 9.73 5.41 -7.44
CA SER A 88 10.46 6.52 -6.81
C SER A 88 11.91 6.18 -6.46
N LEU A 89 12.40 5.00 -6.86
CA LEU A 89 13.78 4.59 -6.64
C LEU A 89 14.73 5.25 -7.65
N TYR A 90 16.00 5.27 -7.33
CA TYR A 90 17.05 5.82 -8.17
C TYR A 90 17.25 4.96 -9.42
N GLN A 91 16.84 5.47 -10.58
CA GLN A 91 16.83 4.69 -11.82
C GLN A 91 18.22 4.38 -12.36
N ASP A 92 19.19 5.25 -12.09
CA ASP A 92 20.58 5.08 -12.51
C ASP A 92 21.38 4.14 -11.59
N LEU A 93 20.91 3.93 -10.36
CA LEU A 93 21.48 2.95 -9.44
C LEU A 93 21.00 1.53 -9.77
N THR A 94 21.87 0.58 -9.54
CA THR A 94 21.57 -0.86 -9.65
C THR A 94 20.59 -1.30 -8.55
N ILE A 95 20.09 -2.53 -8.63
CA ILE A 95 19.27 -3.14 -7.59
C ILE A 95 20.02 -3.14 -6.25
N GLU A 96 21.29 -3.60 -6.24
CA GLU A 96 22.09 -3.70 -5.02
C GLU A 96 22.42 -2.33 -4.43
N GLU A 97 22.72 -1.33 -5.27
CA GLU A 97 22.99 0.04 -4.81
C GLU A 97 21.72 0.71 -4.24
N ASN A 98 20.54 0.53 -4.84
CA ASN A 98 19.28 1.00 -4.25
C ASN A 98 19.03 0.38 -2.88
N LEU A 99 19.16 -0.95 -2.74
CA LEU A 99 18.99 -1.62 -1.45
C LEU A 99 20.00 -1.14 -0.40
N SER A 100 21.26 -1.01 -0.78
CA SER A 100 22.33 -0.54 0.11
C SER A 100 22.10 0.91 0.55
N PHE A 101 21.62 1.75 -0.35
CA PHE A 101 21.26 3.14 -0.04
C PHE A 101 20.18 3.22 1.04
N PHE A 102 19.06 2.49 0.86
CA PHE A 102 17.98 2.48 1.85
C PHE A 102 18.42 1.83 3.16
N ALA A 103 19.19 0.73 3.12
CA ALA A 103 19.75 0.11 4.32
C ALA A 103 20.61 1.12 5.12
N THR A 104 21.44 1.90 4.43
CA THR A 104 22.29 2.95 5.06
C THR A 104 21.44 4.04 5.72
N ILE A 105 20.38 4.53 5.05
CA ILE A 105 19.47 5.54 5.62
C ILE A 105 18.85 5.08 6.94
N PHE A 106 18.52 3.80 7.04
CA PHE A 106 17.88 3.22 8.22
C PHE A 106 18.89 2.60 9.22
N ASN A 107 20.20 2.83 9.05
CA ASN A 107 21.28 2.29 9.90
C ASN A 107 21.21 0.76 10.04
N THR A 108 20.96 0.06 8.96
CA THR A 108 20.93 -1.41 8.86
C THR A 108 21.72 -1.90 7.65
N THR A 109 21.76 -3.20 7.44
CA THR A 109 22.40 -3.82 6.28
C THR A 109 21.45 -4.78 5.58
N ILE A 110 21.70 -5.06 4.29
CA ILE A 110 20.93 -6.08 3.55
C ILE A 110 21.01 -7.43 4.28
N LYS A 111 22.18 -7.76 4.85
CA LYS A 111 22.41 -9.03 5.54
C LYS A 111 21.58 -9.19 6.81
N GLU A 112 21.43 -8.13 7.61
CA GLU A 112 20.66 -8.16 8.86
C GLU A 112 19.19 -8.49 8.64
N ASN A 113 18.58 -7.98 7.59
CA ASN A 113 17.17 -8.15 7.29
C ASN A 113 16.92 -9.02 6.05
N TYR A 114 17.92 -9.81 5.63
CA TYR A 114 17.84 -10.65 4.45
C TYR A 114 16.66 -11.63 4.50
N ASP A 115 16.43 -12.28 5.64
CA ASP A 115 15.35 -13.27 5.80
C ASP A 115 13.96 -12.67 5.61
N LEU A 116 13.80 -11.36 5.84
CA LEU A 116 12.53 -10.69 5.59
C LEU A 116 12.27 -10.49 4.10
N ILE A 117 13.31 -10.12 3.33
CA ILE A 117 13.19 -9.79 1.90
C ILE A 117 13.53 -10.96 0.99
N LYS A 118 14.10 -12.06 1.51
CA LYS A 118 14.67 -13.17 0.75
C LYS A 118 13.75 -13.70 -0.35
N ASP A 119 12.49 -14.00 0.01
CA ASP A 119 11.52 -14.59 -0.92
C ASP A 119 11.21 -13.70 -2.13
N ILE A 120 11.43 -12.39 -1.97
CA ILE A 120 11.25 -11.38 -3.01
C ILE A 120 12.58 -11.15 -3.73
N TYR A 121 13.65 -10.96 -2.96
CA TYR A 121 14.96 -10.58 -3.48
C TYR A 121 15.58 -11.63 -4.39
N VAL A 122 15.49 -12.94 -4.06
CA VAL A 122 16.05 -14.02 -4.90
C VAL A 122 15.52 -14.00 -6.33
N GLN A 123 14.35 -13.44 -6.58
CA GLN A 123 13.76 -13.34 -7.92
C GLN A 123 14.40 -12.21 -8.76
N ILE A 124 15.03 -11.24 -8.12
CA ILE A 124 15.71 -10.11 -8.79
C ILE A 124 17.22 -10.12 -8.57
N GLU A 125 17.72 -10.91 -7.64
CA GLU A 125 19.14 -11.04 -7.31
C GLU A 125 20.04 -11.40 -8.51
N PRO A 126 19.63 -12.29 -9.45
CA PRO A 126 20.43 -12.56 -10.66
C PRO A 126 20.71 -11.31 -11.51
N PHE A 127 19.95 -10.25 -11.30
CA PHE A 127 20.06 -8.97 -12.00
C PHE A 127 20.58 -7.83 -11.11
N LYS A 128 21.18 -8.14 -9.97
CA LYS A 128 21.53 -7.16 -8.92
C LYS A 128 22.41 -6.00 -9.40
N THR A 129 23.21 -6.20 -10.44
CA THR A 129 24.05 -5.18 -11.06
C THR A 129 23.37 -4.38 -12.17
N ARG A 130 22.07 -4.68 -12.48
CA ARG A 130 21.32 -3.98 -13.50
C ARG A 130 20.76 -2.67 -12.93
N PRO A 131 20.89 -1.53 -13.65
CA PRO A 131 20.25 -0.28 -13.27
C PRO A 131 18.73 -0.42 -13.16
N ALA A 132 18.13 0.17 -12.11
CA ALA A 132 16.70 0.06 -11.81
C ALA A 132 15.82 0.60 -12.95
N GLY A 133 16.28 1.59 -13.70
CA GLY A 133 15.59 2.11 -14.88
C GLY A 133 15.37 1.07 -15.97
N LYS A 134 16.26 0.04 -16.08
CA LYS A 134 16.22 -1.01 -17.10
C LYS A 134 15.47 -2.28 -16.66
N LEU A 135 14.82 -2.25 -15.50
CA LEU A 135 14.03 -3.37 -14.99
C LEU A 135 12.63 -3.39 -15.64
N SER A 136 12.04 -4.60 -15.72
CA SER A 136 10.62 -4.73 -16.05
C SER A 136 9.73 -4.15 -14.95
N GLY A 137 8.45 -3.90 -15.24
CA GLY A 137 7.49 -3.38 -14.25
C GLY A 137 7.44 -4.24 -12.99
N GLY A 138 7.26 -5.56 -13.13
CA GLY A 138 7.24 -6.48 -11.99
C GLY A 138 8.56 -6.52 -11.20
N MET A 139 9.71 -6.42 -11.86
CA MET A 139 11.01 -6.34 -11.17
C MET A 139 11.16 -5.02 -10.40
N LYS A 140 10.68 -3.90 -10.96
CA LYS A 140 10.65 -2.59 -10.28
C LYS A 140 9.80 -2.65 -9.01
N GLN A 141 8.65 -3.30 -9.06
CA GLN A 141 7.77 -3.47 -7.89
C GLN A 141 8.44 -4.34 -6.82
N LYS A 142 9.07 -5.45 -7.20
CA LYS A 142 9.82 -6.31 -6.29
C LYS A 142 10.98 -5.54 -5.61
N LEU A 143 11.72 -4.75 -6.36
CA LEU A 143 12.79 -3.91 -5.81
C LEU A 143 12.23 -2.85 -4.85
N ALA A 144 11.15 -2.15 -5.23
CA ALA A 144 10.53 -1.15 -4.38
C ALA A 144 10.01 -1.75 -3.07
N LEU A 145 9.41 -2.94 -3.13
CA LEU A 145 8.96 -3.67 -1.94
C LEU A 145 10.15 -4.07 -1.04
N CYS A 146 11.24 -4.60 -1.61
CA CYS A 146 12.45 -4.91 -0.85
C CYS A 146 13.02 -3.67 -0.16
N CYS A 147 13.11 -2.52 -0.84
CA CYS A 147 13.58 -1.26 -0.25
C CYS A 147 12.66 -0.77 0.88
N ALA A 148 11.33 -0.92 0.74
CA ALA A 148 10.37 -0.56 1.77
C ALA A 148 10.43 -1.48 3.02
N LEU A 149 10.95 -2.70 2.85
CA LEU A 149 11.07 -3.71 3.90
C LEU A 149 12.45 -3.77 4.57
N ILE A 150 13.47 -3.13 3.99
CA ILE A 150 14.87 -3.32 4.37
C ILE A 150 15.18 -3.02 5.85
N HIS A 151 14.37 -2.19 6.49
CA HIS A 151 14.51 -1.82 7.89
C HIS A 151 13.53 -2.54 8.83
N ALA A 152 12.90 -3.64 8.36
CA ALA A 152 11.95 -4.44 9.11
C ALA A 152 10.78 -3.63 9.73
N PRO A 153 9.98 -2.94 8.92
CA PRO A 153 8.90 -2.09 9.41
C PRO A 153 7.80 -2.90 10.09
N SER A 154 7.14 -2.31 11.11
CA SER A 154 5.95 -2.87 11.75
C SER A 154 4.68 -2.69 10.91
N VAL A 155 4.63 -1.61 10.11
CA VAL A 155 3.50 -1.27 9.23
C VAL A 155 4.03 -0.93 7.84
N LEU A 156 3.42 -1.53 6.82
CA LEU A 156 3.78 -1.33 5.42
C LEU A 156 2.61 -0.67 4.67
N PHE A 157 2.88 0.48 4.07
CA PHE A 157 1.93 1.21 3.22
C PHE A 157 2.29 1.06 1.75
N LEU A 158 1.36 0.56 0.94
CA LEU A 158 1.55 0.28 -0.48
C LEU A 158 0.51 1.05 -1.29
N ASP A 159 0.92 2.11 -1.97
CA ASP A 159 0.02 2.96 -2.76
C ASP A 159 -0.04 2.46 -4.20
N GLU A 160 -1.12 1.77 -4.55
CA GLU A 160 -1.37 1.19 -5.88
C GLU A 160 -0.20 0.33 -6.43
N PRO A 161 0.30 -0.64 -5.65
CA PRO A 161 1.55 -1.32 -5.95
C PRO A 161 1.53 -2.18 -7.22
N THR A 162 0.34 -2.52 -7.72
CA THR A 162 0.14 -3.41 -8.87
C THR A 162 -0.33 -2.69 -10.13
N THR A 163 -0.45 -1.36 -10.08
CA THR A 163 -0.86 -0.56 -11.25
C THR A 163 0.18 -0.68 -12.36
N GLY A 164 -0.28 -1.03 -13.57
CA GLY A 164 0.59 -1.23 -14.73
C GLY A 164 1.41 -2.52 -14.72
N VAL A 165 1.09 -3.48 -13.84
CA VAL A 165 1.73 -4.79 -13.76
C VAL A 165 0.85 -5.84 -14.43
N ASP A 166 1.46 -6.78 -15.14
CA ASP A 166 0.74 -7.91 -15.76
C ASP A 166 0.08 -8.84 -14.73
N ALA A 167 -0.92 -9.62 -15.17
CA ALA A 167 -1.73 -10.44 -14.27
C ALA A 167 -0.93 -11.49 -13.48
N VAL A 168 0.13 -12.06 -14.07
CA VAL A 168 0.96 -13.08 -13.42
C VAL A 168 1.79 -12.43 -12.31
N SER A 169 2.51 -11.35 -12.64
CA SER A 169 3.30 -10.59 -11.69
C SER A 169 2.43 -9.98 -10.57
N ARG A 170 1.18 -9.58 -10.86
CA ARG A 170 0.22 -9.11 -9.88
C ARG A 170 -0.12 -10.20 -8.87
N LYS A 171 -0.46 -11.40 -9.34
CA LYS A 171 -0.76 -12.54 -8.46
C LYS A 171 0.44 -12.86 -7.55
N GLU A 172 1.65 -12.95 -8.12
CA GLU A 172 2.88 -13.18 -7.34
C GLU A 172 3.08 -12.11 -6.26
N PHE A 173 2.79 -10.85 -6.58
CA PHE A 173 2.92 -9.74 -5.64
C PHE A 173 1.97 -9.90 -4.45
N TRP A 174 0.71 -10.25 -4.69
CA TRP A 174 -0.27 -10.50 -3.61
C TRP A 174 0.09 -11.74 -2.77
N ASP A 175 0.63 -12.79 -3.39
CA ASP A 175 1.14 -13.96 -2.67
C ASP A 175 2.32 -13.58 -1.75
N MET A 176 3.18 -12.64 -2.17
CA MET A 176 4.24 -12.09 -1.33
C MET A 176 3.69 -11.28 -0.15
N LEU A 177 2.65 -10.45 -0.35
CA LEU A 177 2.00 -9.69 0.73
C LEU A 177 1.42 -10.63 1.79
N ASN A 178 0.74 -11.69 1.37
CA ASN A 178 0.21 -12.70 2.30
C ASN A 178 1.33 -13.35 3.13
N ARG A 179 2.48 -13.67 2.53
CA ARG A 179 3.64 -14.18 3.28
C ARG A 179 4.22 -13.17 4.27
N LEU A 180 4.28 -11.89 3.91
CA LEU A 180 4.71 -10.84 4.82
C LEU A 180 3.75 -10.68 6.00
N LYS A 181 2.44 -10.76 5.76
CA LYS A 181 1.42 -10.78 6.80
C LYS A 181 1.64 -11.93 7.79
N THR A 182 1.95 -13.15 7.33
CA THR A 182 2.22 -14.29 8.24
C THR A 182 3.48 -14.09 9.09
N LYS A 183 4.38 -13.18 8.68
CA LYS A 183 5.53 -12.73 9.49
C LYS A 183 5.17 -11.62 10.49
N GLY A 184 3.89 -11.26 10.63
CA GLY A 184 3.39 -10.29 11.60
C GLY A 184 3.41 -8.84 11.15
N ILE A 185 3.72 -8.55 9.88
CA ILE A 185 3.69 -7.18 9.33
C ILE A 185 2.24 -6.78 9.09
N THR A 186 1.85 -5.60 9.57
CA THR A 186 0.57 -4.98 9.21
C THR A 186 0.70 -4.32 7.84
N ILE A 187 -0.21 -4.61 6.91
CA ILE A 187 -0.10 -4.11 5.54
C ILE A 187 -1.35 -3.32 5.19
N ILE A 188 -1.18 -2.08 4.74
CA ILE A 188 -2.24 -1.24 4.21
C ILE A 188 -1.96 -1.02 2.72
N VAL A 189 -2.88 -1.47 1.87
CA VAL A 189 -2.73 -1.36 0.41
C VAL A 189 -3.84 -0.52 -0.17
N SER A 190 -3.52 0.44 -1.05
CA SER A 190 -4.53 1.10 -1.88
C SER A 190 -4.58 0.48 -3.26
N THR A 191 -5.78 0.36 -3.83
CA THR A 191 -5.96 -0.12 -5.19
C THR A 191 -7.28 0.38 -5.79
N PRO A 192 -7.34 0.66 -7.10
CA PRO A 192 -8.61 0.89 -7.80
C PRO A 192 -9.30 -0.42 -8.22
N TYR A 193 -8.64 -1.57 -8.09
CA TYR A 193 -9.13 -2.85 -8.60
C TYR A 193 -9.95 -3.61 -7.56
N MET A 194 -11.21 -3.90 -7.91
CA MET A 194 -12.15 -4.60 -7.01
C MET A 194 -11.82 -6.08 -6.80
N ASP A 195 -11.16 -6.73 -7.76
CA ASP A 195 -10.70 -8.11 -7.65
C ASP A 195 -9.61 -8.27 -6.57
N GLU A 196 -8.80 -7.23 -6.36
CA GLU A 196 -7.77 -7.21 -5.32
C GLU A 196 -8.38 -7.05 -3.91
N ALA A 197 -9.58 -6.45 -3.80
CA ALA A 197 -10.29 -6.31 -2.54
C ALA A 197 -10.53 -7.66 -1.85
N ALA A 198 -10.84 -8.70 -2.64
CA ALA A 198 -11.10 -10.05 -2.13
C ALA A 198 -9.87 -10.72 -1.46
N LEU A 199 -8.66 -10.17 -1.68
CA LEU A 199 -7.41 -10.67 -1.13
C LEU A 199 -7.07 -10.04 0.23
N CYS A 200 -7.83 -9.02 0.66
CA CYS A 200 -7.67 -8.34 1.93
C CYS A 200 -8.53 -8.97 3.02
N ASP A 201 -8.13 -8.83 4.29
CA ASP A 201 -8.95 -9.26 5.43
C ASP A 201 -10.17 -8.36 5.61
N ARG A 202 -9.96 -7.05 5.59
CA ARG A 202 -11.00 -6.03 5.57
C ARG A 202 -10.66 -4.97 4.54
N VAL A 203 -11.70 -4.29 4.07
CA VAL A 203 -11.55 -3.21 3.09
C VAL A 203 -12.39 -2.00 3.49
N ALA A 204 -11.85 -0.81 3.23
CA ALA A 204 -12.58 0.44 3.24
C ALA A 204 -12.85 0.86 1.78
N LEU A 205 -14.13 0.94 1.40
CA LEU A 205 -14.53 1.49 0.12
C LEU A 205 -14.52 3.01 0.20
N MET A 206 -13.68 3.64 -0.61
CA MET A 206 -13.45 5.07 -0.56
C MET A 206 -13.89 5.76 -1.86
N GLN A 207 -14.68 6.83 -1.74
CA GLN A 207 -15.12 7.65 -2.87
C GLN A 207 -15.32 9.10 -2.42
N GLY A 208 -14.88 10.07 -3.23
CA GLY A 208 -15.07 11.50 -2.96
C GLY A 208 -14.55 11.95 -1.59
N GLY A 209 -13.44 11.36 -1.14
CA GLY A 209 -12.82 11.68 0.15
C GLY A 209 -13.51 11.06 1.37
N LYS A 210 -14.49 10.18 1.18
CA LYS A 210 -15.25 9.53 2.26
C LYS A 210 -15.12 8.02 2.20
N ILE A 211 -15.26 7.36 3.36
CA ILE A 211 -15.48 5.91 3.43
C ILE A 211 -16.97 5.67 3.27
N LEU A 212 -17.34 4.89 2.26
CA LEU A 212 -18.72 4.48 1.99
C LEU A 212 -19.12 3.26 2.82
N ASP A 213 -18.22 2.30 2.95
CA ASP A 213 -18.38 1.08 3.74
C ASP A 213 -17.02 0.56 4.20
N LEU A 214 -17.01 -0.16 5.32
CA LEU A 214 -15.81 -0.78 5.88
C LEU A 214 -16.21 -2.10 6.52
N ASP A 215 -15.75 -3.21 5.92
CA ASP A 215 -16.03 -4.55 6.42
C ASP A 215 -15.13 -5.59 5.72
N THR A 216 -15.34 -6.87 5.98
CA THR A 216 -14.76 -7.95 5.17
C THR A 216 -15.30 -7.89 3.74
N PRO A 217 -14.53 -8.32 2.72
CA PRO A 217 -15.00 -8.32 1.33
C PRO A 217 -16.32 -9.06 1.15
N LEU A 218 -16.49 -10.23 1.79
CA LEU A 218 -17.73 -11.01 1.73
C LEU A 218 -18.92 -10.28 2.34
N SER A 219 -18.73 -9.60 3.46
CA SER A 219 -19.76 -8.81 4.14
C SER A 219 -20.25 -7.66 3.23
N ILE A 220 -19.32 -6.95 2.60
CA ILE A 220 -19.65 -5.87 1.66
C ILE A 220 -20.43 -6.41 0.47
N ILE A 221 -19.99 -7.51 -0.16
CA ILE A 221 -20.69 -8.13 -1.29
C ILE A 221 -22.13 -8.50 -0.89
N GLY A 222 -22.30 -9.06 0.33
CA GLY A 222 -23.63 -9.44 0.84
C GLY A 222 -24.60 -8.24 1.01
N LYS A 223 -24.09 -7.05 1.34
CA LYS A 223 -24.90 -5.83 1.49
C LYS A 223 -25.45 -5.32 0.16
N PHE A 224 -24.75 -5.54 -0.95
CA PHE A 224 -25.17 -5.07 -2.28
C PHE A 224 -26.19 -5.96 -2.97
N GLY A 225 -26.46 -7.17 -2.49
CA GLY A 225 -27.63 -8.06 -2.66
C GLY A 225 -28.33 -8.18 -4.03
N ARG A 226 -27.77 -7.64 -5.12
CA ARG A 226 -28.36 -7.74 -6.44
C ARG A 226 -27.71 -8.88 -7.21
N PRO A 227 -28.47 -9.89 -7.69
CA PRO A 227 -27.94 -10.95 -8.51
C PRO A 227 -27.37 -10.36 -9.82
N LEU A 228 -26.12 -10.69 -10.13
CA LEU A 228 -25.51 -10.41 -11.42
C LEU A 228 -25.91 -11.51 -12.39
N TRP A 229 -26.66 -11.15 -13.45
CA TRP A 229 -27.02 -12.06 -14.50
C TRP A 229 -26.03 -11.97 -15.64
N SER A 230 -25.41 -13.10 -16.02
CA SER A 230 -24.63 -13.22 -17.24
C SER A 230 -25.54 -13.77 -18.34
N VAL A 231 -25.81 -13.01 -19.38
CA VAL A 231 -26.56 -13.45 -20.55
C VAL A 231 -25.59 -13.78 -21.68
N ARG A 232 -25.60 -15.01 -22.16
CA ARG A 232 -24.89 -15.42 -23.38
C ARG A 232 -25.91 -15.58 -24.50
N ALA A 233 -25.79 -14.79 -25.56
CA ALA A 233 -26.55 -14.96 -26.79
C ALA A 233 -25.69 -15.66 -27.84
N ALA A 234 -26.29 -16.57 -28.61
CA ALA A 234 -25.58 -17.29 -29.68
C ALA A 234 -25.18 -16.38 -30.86
N ASN A 235 -25.90 -15.26 -31.06
CA ASN A 235 -25.59 -14.22 -32.07
C ASN A 235 -25.59 -12.86 -31.39
N MET A 236 -24.38 -12.31 -31.10
CA MET A 236 -24.23 -10.97 -30.53
C MET A 236 -24.16 -9.84 -31.57
N PHE A 237 -24.19 -10.17 -32.86
CA PHE A 237 -24.13 -9.21 -33.97
C PHE A 237 -25.15 -9.58 -35.04
N GLN A 238 -26.37 -9.13 -34.90
CA GLN A 238 -27.30 -8.84 -35.97
C GLN A 238 -27.90 -7.47 -35.73
#